data_79a708f502ab0f69e10d23e26002d367
#
_entry.id   79a708f502ab0f69e10d23e26002d367
#
_cell.length_a   1.000
_cell.length_b   1.000
_cell.length_c   1.000
_cell.angle_alpha   90.00
_cell.angle_beta   90.00
_cell.angle_gamma   90.00
#
_symmetry.space_group_name_H-M   'P 1'
#
loop_
_entity.id
_entity.type
_entity.pdbx_description
1 polymer ?
#
loop_
_entity_poly.entity_id
_entity_poly.type
_entity_poly.pdbx_seq_one_letter_code
_entity_poly.pdbx_strand_id
1 'polypeptide(L)'
;MDVAAVNVAGDDGSPGRAGYRRSAGSPRGEARRRELLDRVTDDLAVNGLVDFSLRRAARAASTTHKVLLYHFDGAEDLLAQAIFQLRERRIGNALAAIAAGPEGQTLAERIRAVWPALLGEESRVLDQAIGLMMYDPVRYAELGRGASQQYLPSLLSTCPPEWTDRRKLEVAEMILAALRGFLIDTLTSGNTTGAESGFEALARALDREETAGA
;
A
#
# COMPACT_ATOMS: atom_id res chain seq x y z
N MET A 1 -26.55 66.20 -1.18
CA MET A 1 -25.57 65.49 -0.33
C MET A 1 -25.37 64.12 -0.94
N ASP A 2 -24.22 63.96 -1.57
CA ASP A 2 -23.78 62.76 -2.28
C ASP A 2 -23.69 61.55 -1.39
N VAL A 3 -24.20 60.42 -1.88
CA VAL A 3 -23.84 59.10 -1.33
C VAL A 3 -23.18 58.32 -2.45
N ALA A 4 -21.88 58.12 -2.24
CA ALA A 4 -20.97 57.44 -3.16
C ALA A 4 -21.38 55.98 -3.42
N ALA A 5 -21.41 55.64 -4.69
CA ALA A 5 -21.53 54.24 -5.17
C ALA A 5 -20.25 53.49 -4.87
N VAL A 6 -20.35 52.40 -4.09
CA VAL A 6 -19.27 51.40 -3.91
C VAL A 6 -19.32 50.47 -5.10
N ASN A 7 -18.29 50.56 -5.90
CA ASN A 7 -18.03 49.67 -7.05
C ASN A 7 -17.52 48.32 -6.52
N VAL A 8 -18.34 47.25 -6.60
CA VAL A 8 -17.92 45.88 -6.32
C VAL A 8 -17.23 45.37 -7.58
N ALA A 9 -15.92 45.29 -7.50
CA ALA A 9 -15.09 44.70 -8.53
C ALA A 9 -15.44 43.23 -8.71
N GLY A 10 -15.64 42.86 -9.99
CA GLY A 10 -16.06 41.52 -10.41
C GLY A 10 -15.07 40.43 -10.00
N ASP A 11 -15.64 39.33 -9.61
CA ASP A 11 -14.98 38.04 -9.45
C ASP A 11 -14.42 37.58 -10.81
N ASP A 12 -13.11 37.68 -10.94
CA ASP A 12 -12.36 37.17 -12.10
C ASP A 12 -12.25 35.64 -12.03
N GLY A 13 -13.37 34.99 -12.36
CA GLY A 13 -13.47 33.55 -12.51
C GLY A 13 -12.63 33.07 -13.69
N SER A 14 -11.33 32.86 -13.48
CA SER A 14 -10.39 32.31 -14.47
C SER A 14 -10.91 31.00 -15.07
N PRO A 15 -11.29 30.96 -16.36
CA PRO A 15 -11.78 29.74 -17.01
C PRO A 15 -10.70 28.68 -17.20
N GLY A 16 -9.45 28.97 -16.90
CA GLY A 16 -8.33 28.06 -17.06
C GLY A 16 -8.30 26.85 -16.13
N ARG A 17 -8.79 26.97 -14.88
CA ARG A 17 -8.74 25.86 -13.90
C ARG A 17 -9.76 24.76 -14.17
N ALA A 18 -10.96 25.07 -14.63
CA ALA A 18 -12.01 24.07 -14.91
C ALA A 18 -11.77 23.30 -16.21
N GLY A 19 -11.17 23.94 -17.23
CA GLY A 19 -10.77 23.28 -18.48
C GLY A 19 -9.57 22.35 -18.31
N TYR A 20 -8.64 22.72 -17.44
CA TYR A 20 -7.44 21.97 -17.15
C TYR A 20 -7.76 20.67 -16.36
N ARG A 21 -8.68 20.69 -15.38
CA ARG A 21 -9.16 19.49 -14.67
C ARG A 21 -9.93 18.52 -15.55
N ARG A 22 -10.68 18.97 -16.55
CA ARG A 22 -11.39 18.11 -17.51
C ARG A 22 -10.44 17.29 -18.39
N SER A 23 -9.24 17.80 -18.69
CA SER A 23 -8.22 17.09 -19.46
C SER A 23 -7.54 15.97 -18.65
N ALA A 24 -7.39 16.13 -17.32
CA ALA A 24 -6.84 15.08 -16.45
C ALA A 24 -7.73 13.83 -16.39
N GLY A 25 -9.07 13.99 -16.41
CA GLY A 25 -10.05 12.89 -16.44
C GLY A 25 -10.31 12.29 -17.82
N SER A 26 -9.57 12.68 -18.85
CA SER A 26 -9.65 12.02 -20.15
C SER A 26 -8.90 10.66 -20.12
N PRO A 27 -9.28 9.67 -20.97
CA PRO A 27 -8.55 8.39 -21.04
C PRO A 27 -7.05 8.55 -21.25
N ARG A 28 -6.63 9.55 -22.01
CA ARG A 28 -5.21 9.88 -22.21
C ARG A 28 -4.58 10.49 -20.94
N GLY A 29 -5.33 11.34 -20.23
CA GLY A 29 -4.88 11.93 -18.96
C GLY A 29 -4.72 10.88 -17.87
N GLU A 30 -5.65 9.93 -17.78
CA GLU A 30 -5.59 8.81 -16.84
C GLU A 30 -4.45 7.83 -17.17
N ALA A 31 -4.22 7.53 -18.45
CA ALA A 31 -3.09 6.72 -18.88
C ALA A 31 -1.76 7.38 -18.51
N ARG A 32 -1.63 8.71 -18.72
CA ARG A 32 -0.44 9.45 -18.32
C ARG A 32 -0.26 9.48 -16.80
N ARG A 33 -1.33 9.64 -16.03
CA ARG A 33 -1.30 9.60 -14.57
C ARG A 33 -0.81 8.25 -14.05
N ARG A 34 -1.30 7.14 -14.62
CA ARG A 34 -0.81 5.79 -14.28
C ARG A 34 0.66 5.62 -14.58
N GLU A 35 1.11 6.00 -15.78
CA GLU A 35 2.53 5.93 -16.17
C GLU A 35 3.44 6.71 -15.18
N LEU A 36 3.01 7.91 -14.76
CA LEU A 36 3.76 8.71 -13.80
C LEU A 36 3.81 8.03 -12.42
N LEU A 37 2.69 7.48 -11.98
CA LEU A 37 2.59 6.75 -10.72
C LEU A 37 3.48 5.50 -10.75
N ASP A 38 3.45 4.70 -11.83
CA ASP A 38 4.26 3.50 -11.98
C ASP A 38 5.76 3.82 -11.83
N ARG A 39 6.25 4.86 -12.50
CA ARG A 39 7.67 5.28 -12.42
C ARG A 39 8.07 5.74 -11.02
N VAL A 40 7.19 6.45 -10.32
CA VAL A 40 7.42 6.88 -8.93
C VAL A 40 7.40 5.69 -7.99
N THR A 41 6.51 4.74 -8.20
CA THR A 41 6.42 3.50 -7.44
C THR A 41 7.68 2.65 -7.61
N ASP A 42 8.21 2.54 -8.83
CA ASP A 42 9.45 1.83 -9.14
C ASP A 42 10.66 2.50 -8.47
N ASP A 43 10.73 3.84 -8.48
CA ASP A 43 11.78 4.57 -7.75
C ASP A 43 11.71 4.31 -6.24
N LEU A 44 10.50 4.30 -5.68
CA LEU A 44 10.32 3.99 -4.26
C LEU A 44 10.72 2.55 -3.92
N ALA A 45 10.36 1.59 -4.76
CA ALA A 45 10.73 0.18 -4.57
C ALA A 45 12.25 0.01 -4.45
N VAL A 46 13.02 0.72 -5.28
CA VAL A 46 14.49 0.64 -5.32
C VAL A 46 15.14 1.50 -4.23
N ASN A 47 14.68 2.74 -4.06
CA ASN A 47 15.40 3.77 -3.28
C ASN A 47 14.77 4.04 -1.90
N GLY A 48 13.63 3.43 -1.58
CA GLY A 48 12.93 3.62 -0.30
C GLY A 48 12.30 5.00 -0.13
N LEU A 49 11.80 5.28 1.08
CA LEU A 49 11.09 6.53 1.42
C LEU A 49 12.01 7.68 1.82
N VAL A 50 13.30 7.43 2.09
CA VAL A 50 14.23 8.47 2.55
C VAL A 50 14.28 9.60 1.52
N ASP A 51 14.14 10.85 2.00
CA ASP A 51 14.14 12.07 1.19
C ASP A 51 13.09 12.09 0.06
N PHE A 52 11.97 11.37 0.21
CA PHE A 52 10.87 11.47 -0.74
C PHE A 52 10.35 12.91 -0.83
N SER A 53 10.25 13.40 -2.05
CA SER A 53 9.75 14.74 -2.35
C SER A 53 9.23 14.80 -3.79
N LEU A 54 8.37 15.79 -4.09
CA LEU A 54 7.91 16.02 -5.47
C LEU A 54 9.07 16.23 -6.46
N ARG A 55 10.21 16.77 -6.01
CA ARG A 55 11.40 16.95 -6.86
C ARG A 55 12.04 15.61 -7.20
N ARG A 56 12.17 14.70 -6.22
CA ARG A 56 12.65 13.35 -6.44
C ARG A 56 11.69 12.58 -7.35
N ALA A 57 10.39 12.60 -7.05
CA ALA A 57 9.35 11.95 -7.85
C ALA A 57 9.33 12.46 -9.30
N ALA A 58 9.49 13.76 -9.53
CA ALA A 58 9.56 14.34 -10.87
C ALA A 58 10.76 13.85 -11.66
N ARG A 59 11.94 13.72 -11.02
CA ARG A 59 13.14 13.13 -11.65
C ARG A 59 12.91 11.68 -12.01
N ALA A 60 12.38 10.88 -11.10
CA ALA A 60 12.08 9.46 -11.32
C ALA A 60 11.10 9.27 -12.49
N ALA A 61 10.05 10.08 -12.54
CA ALA A 61 9.06 10.03 -13.60
C ALA A 61 9.47 10.75 -14.90
N SER A 62 10.71 11.26 -15.00
CA SER A 62 11.22 12.03 -16.15
C SER A 62 10.25 13.17 -16.56
N THR A 63 9.81 13.96 -15.56
CA THR A 63 8.83 15.03 -15.72
C THR A 63 9.15 16.24 -14.82
N THR A 64 8.24 17.18 -14.72
CA THR A 64 8.35 18.34 -13.84
C THR A 64 7.40 18.22 -12.65
N HIS A 65 7.72 18.91 -11.54
CA HIS A 65 6.81 18.96 -10.38
C HIS A 65 5.44 19.57 -10.73
N LYS A 66 5.38 20.48 -11.72
CA LYS A 66 4.10 21.07 -12.19
C LYS A 66 3.20 20.02 -12.84
N VAL A 67 3.79 19.08 -13.61
CA VAL A 67 3.05 17.99 -14.22
C VAL A 67 2.57 17.01 -13.14
N LEU A 68 3.37 16.70 -12.12
CA LEU A 68 2.91 15.88 -11.00
C LEU A 68 1.74 16.55 -10.26
N LEU A 69 1.84 17.83 -9.92
CA LEU A 69 0.76 18.59 -9.28
C LEU A 69 -0.50 18.78 -10.14
N TYR A 70 -0.40 18.52 -11.43
CA TYR A 70 -1.57 18.45 -12.30
C TYR A 70 -2.36 17.14 -12.11
N HIS A 71 -1.67 16.04 -11.82
CA HIS A 71 -2.24 14.70 -11.70
C HIS A 71 -2.47 14.24 -10.25
N PHE A 72 -1.76 14.83 -9.27
CA PHE A 72 -1.77 14.44 -7.86
C PHE A 72 -1.93 15.67 -6.96
N ASP A 73 -2.62 15.51 -5.84
CA ASP A 73 -2.92 16.61 -4.91
C ASP A 73 -1.74 16.97 -3.97
N GLY A 74 -0.52 16.58 -4.36
CA GLY A 74 0.72 16.90 -3.64
C GLY A 74 1.62 15.68 -3.44
N ALA A 75 2.67 15.86 -2.64
CA ALA A 75 3.65 14.80 -2.37
C ALA A 75 3.05 13.67 -1.53
N GLU A 76 2.20 14.01 -0.59
CA GLU A 76 1.60 13.03 0.34
C GLU A 76 0.55 12.17 -0.36
N ASP A 77 -0.28 12.75 -1.23
CA ASP A 77 -1.22 12.02 -2.08
C ASP A 77 -0.49 11.08 -3.04
N LEU A 78 0.54 11.59 -3.75
CA LEU A 78 1.35 10.77 -4.64
C LEU A 78 2.02 9.61 -3.89
N LEU A 79 2.56 9.87 -2.69
CA LEU A 79 3.15 8.86 -1.84
C LEU A 79 2.13 7.80 -1.42
N ALA A 80 0.94 8.23 -0.97
CA ALA A 80 -0.12 7.31 -0.54
C ALA A 80 -0.55 6.38 -1.67
N GLN A 81 -0.68 6.90 -2.89
CA GLN A 81 -1.04 6.11 -4.07
C GLN A 81 0.08 5.14 -4.49
N ALA A 82 1.35 5.57 -4.41
CA ALA A 82 2.48 4.69 -4.70
C ALA A 82 2.61 3.56 -3.65
N ILE A 83 2.39 3.85 -2.37
CA ILE A 83 2.35 2.84 -1.30
C ILE A 83 1.18 1.88 -1.49
N PHE A 84 0.00 2.38 -1.91
CA PHE A 84 -1.13 1.52 -2.27
C PHE A 84 -0.75 0.56 -3.40
N GLN A 85 -0.12 1.05 -4.45
CA GLN A 85 0.32 0.23 -5.60
C GLN A 85 1.39 -0.79 -5.21
N LEU A 86 2.34 -0.44 -4.32
CA LEU A 86 3.31 -1.41 -3.80
C LEU A 86 2.64 -2.52 -3.00
N ARG A 87 1.59 -2.21 -2.22
CA ARG A 87 0.81 -3.26 -1.53
C ARG A 87 0.12 -4.19 -2.51
N GLU A 88 -0.49 -3.65 -3.58
CA GLU A 88 -1.10 -4.47 -4.63
C GLU A 88 -0.09 -5.41 -5.29
N ARG A 89 1.12 -4.92 -5.60
CA ARG A 89 2.21 -5.75 -6.12
C ARG A 89 2.59 -6.86 -5.14
N ARG A 90 2.76 -6.52 -3.86
CA ARG A 90 3.09 -7.48 -2.79
C ARG A 90 2.00 -8.56 -2.64
N ILE A 91 0.74 -8.16 -2.68
CA ILE A 91 -0.41 -9.10 -2.64
C ILE A 91 -0.39 -10.00 -3.87
N GLY A 92 -0.20 -9.44 -5.06
CA GLY A 92 -0.10 -10.21 -6.31
C GLY A 92 1.03 -11.23 -6.27
N ASN A 93 2.22 -10.84 -5.80
CA ASN A 93 3.37 -11.74 -5.63
C ASN A 93 3.08 -12.86 -4.62
N ALA A 94 2.42 -12.53 -3.50
CA ALA A 94 2.02 -13.52 -2.49
C ALA A 94 1.01 -14.54 -3.05
N LEU A 95 -0.02 -14.08 -3.75
CA LEU A 95 -1.00 -14.96 -4.39
C LEU A 95 -0.38 -15.81 -5.50
N ALA A 96 0.54 -15.27 -6.28
CA ALA A 96 1.29 -16.01 -7.29
C ALA A 96 2.16 -17.11 -6.66
N ALA A 97 2.79 -16.84 -5.52
CA ALA A 97 3.58 -17.85 -4.78
C ALA A 97 2.71 -19.00 -4.27
N ILE A 98 1.50 -18.72 -3.78
CA ILE A 98 0.52 -19.76 -3.39
C ILE A 98 0.11 -20.57 -4.61
N ALA A 99 -0.24 -19.91 -5.71
CA ALA A 99 -0.71 -20.56 -6.94
C ALA A 99 0.36 -21.44 -7.61
N ALA A 100 1.64 -21.17 -7.38
CA ALA A 100 2.75 -21.98 -7.88
C ALA A 100 2.97 -23.29 -7.08
N GLY A 101 2.34 -23.42 -5.93
CA GLY A 101 2.42 -24.63 -5.09
C GLY A 101 1.48 -25.76 -5.55
N PRO A 102 1.54 -26.94 -4.91
CA PRO A 102 0.68 -28.06 -5.24
C PRO A 102 -0.79 -27.79 -4.91
N GLU A 103 -1.69 -28.54 -5.57
CA GLU A 103 -3.10 -28.56 -5.19
C GLU A 103 -3.28 -29.18 -3.78
N GLY A 104 -4.29 -28.70 -3.05
CA GLY A 104 -4.61 -29.23 -1.70
C GLY A 104 -3.70 -28.74 -0.58
N GLN A 105 -2.94 -27.66 -0.80
CA GLN A 105 -2.14 -27.03 0.26
C GLN A 105 -3.00 -26.70 1.50
N THR A 106 -2.45 -26.96 2.68
CA THR A 106 -2.99 -26.48 3.95
C THR A 106 -2.84 -24.94 4.05
N LEU A 107 -3.57 -24.33 4.97
CA LEU A 107 -3.42 -22.89 5.24
C LEU A 107 -1.98 -22.54 5.64
N ALA A 108 -1.36 -23.37 6.48
CA ALA A 108 0.03 -23.19 6.88
C ALA A 108 1.00 -23.24 5.70
N GLU A 109 0.80 -24.16 4.77
CA GLU A 109 1.63 -24.27 3.55
C GLU A 109 1.47 -23.05 2.66
N ARG A 110 0.24 -22.56 2.47
CA ARG A 110 -0.04 -21.29 1.74
C ARG A 110 0.67 -20.10 2.41
N ILE A 111 0.62 -19.99 3.73
CA ILE A 111 1.28 -18.90 4.45
C ILE A 111 2.80 -19.03 4.40
N ARG A 112 3.36 -20.26 4.43
CA ARG A 112 4.81 -20.47 4.18
C ARG A 112 5.23 -20.02 2.77
N ALA A 113 4.41 -20.26 1.74
CA ALA A 113 4.69 -19.81 0.38
C ALA A 113 4.73 -18.27 0.27
N VAL A 114 3.95 -17.56 1.07
CA VAL A 114 3.91 -16.09 1.09
C VAL A 114 5.15 -15.48 1.73
N TRP A 115 5.75 -16.12 2.73
CA TRP A 115 6.80 -15.54 3.58
C TRP A 115 8.00 -14.98 2.81
N PRO A 116 8.60 -15.68 1.82
CA PRO A 116 9.71 -15.11 1.04
C PRO A 116 9.34 -13.83 0.27
N ALA A 117 8.11 -13.74 -0.25
CA ALA A 117 7.64 -12.56 -0.95
C ALA A 117 7.50 -11.33 -0.03
N LEU A 118 7.29 -11.56 1.27
CA LEU A 118 7.23 -10.50 2.27
C LEU A 118 8.61 -9.96 2.67
N LEU A 119 9.67 -10.71 2.46
CA LEU A 119 11.05 -10.34 2.77
C LEU A 119 11.76 -9.63 1.59
N GLY A 120 11.11 -9.50 0.44
CA GLY A 120 11.66 -8.85 -0.74
C GLY A 120 11.99 -7.35 -0.53
N GLU A 121 12.83 -6.78 -1.39
CA GLU A 121 13.30 -5.39 -1.29
C GLU A 121 12.14 -4.37 -1.31
N GLU A 122 11.10 -4.61 -2.12
CA GLU A 122 9.90 -3.77 -2.16
C GLU A 122 9.18 -3.69 -0.80
N SER A 123 9.32 -4.73 0.03
CA SER A 123 8.72 -4.77 1.36
C SER A 123 9.30 -3.74 2.31
N ARG A 124 10.59 -3.42 2.19
CA ARG A 124 11.26 -2.40 3.02
C ARG A 124 10.54 -1.06 2.97
N VAL A 125 10.05 -0.66 1.81
CA VAL A 125 9.31 0.61 1.63
C VAL A 125 8.01 0.59 2.41
N LEU A 126 7.28 -0.54 2.38
CA LEU A 126 6.02 -0.70 3.11
C LEU A 126 6.23 -0.66 4.63
N ASP A 127 7.34 -1.22 5.10
CA ASP A 127 7.70 -1.21 6.52
C ASP A 127 8.16 0.20 6.96
N GLN A 128 8.92 0.91 6.11
CA GLN A 128 9.24 2.33 6.32
C GLN A 128 7.96 3.20 6.39
N ALA A 129 6.94 2.89 5.58
CA ALA A 129 5.65 3.58 5.63
C ALA A 129 4.95 3.36 6.99
N ILE A 130 5.06 2.16 7.59
CA ILE A 130 4.57 1.89 8.94
C ILE A 130 5.32 2.78 9.95
N GLY A 131 6.64 2.89 9.83
CA GLY A 131 7.46 3.77 10.67
C GLY A 131 7.03 5.24 10.60
N LEU A 132 6.72 5.75 9.39
CA LEU A 132 6.20 7.11 9.22
C LEU A 132 4.83 7.31 9.90
N MET A 133 3.91 6.35 9.79
CA MET A 133 2.62 6.39 10.46
C MET A 133 2.74 6.36 11.98
N MET A 134 3.70 5.61 12.52
CA MET A 134 3.98 5.58 13.95
C MET A 134 4.60 6.88 14.46
N TYR A 135 5.42 7.54 13.62
CA TYR A 135 6.08 8.79 13.94
C TYR A 135 5.10 9.99 13.94
N ASP A 136 4.29 10.12 12.91
CA ASP A 136 3.29 11.19 12.78
C ASP A 136 1.98 10.63 12.20
N PRO A 137 1.12 10.06 13.07
CA PRO A 137 -0.11 9.39 12.65
C PRO A 137 -1.15 10.33 12.07
N VAL A 138 -1.08 11.63 12.37
CA VAL A 138 -1.99 12.63 11.78
C VAL A 138 -1.61 12.94 10.34
N ARG A 139 -0.34 13.23 10.12
CA ARG A 139 0.19 13.58 8.80
C ARG A 139 0.13 12.41 7.81
N TYR A 140 0.48 11.22 8.29
CA TYR A 140 0.59 10.03 7.43
C TYR A 140 -0.62 9.08 7.56
N ALA A 141 -1.76 9.57 8.07
CA ALA A 141 -2.99 8.79 8.23
C ALA A 141 -3.40 8.04 6.95
N GLU A 142 -3.25 8.68 5.78
CA GLU A 142 -3.62 8.09 4.50
C GLU A 142 -2.77 6.86 4.12
N LEU A 143 -1.50 6.80 4.56
CA LEU A 143 -0.64 5.63 4.33
C LEU A 143 -1.17 4.38 5.04
N GLY A 144 -1.83 4.54 6.18
CA GLY A 144 -2.41 3.45 6.98
C GLY A 144 -3.88 3.19 6.70
N ARG A 145 -4.60 4.24 6.25
CA ARG A 145 -6.03 4.13 5.99
C ARG A 145 -6.28 3.05 4.94
N GLY A 146 -7.10 2.08 5.29
CA GLY A 146 -7.42 0.97 4.41
C GLY A 146 -6.31 -0.07 4.23
N ALA A 147 -5.13 0.06 4.85
CA ALA A 147 -4.06 -0.93 4.69
C ALA A 147 -4.50 -2.36 5.06
N SER A 148 -5.21 -2.53 6.18
CA SER A 148 -5.76 -3.84 6.54
C SER A 148 -6.84 -4.29 5.58
N GLN A 149 -7.72 -3.38 5.15
CA GLN A 149 -8.77 -3.67 4.17
C GLN A 149 -8.21 -4.09 2.80
N GLN A 150 -7.01 -3.64 2.44
CA GLN A 150 -6.33 -4.04 1.21
C GLN A 150 -5.79 -5.47 1.29
N TYR A 151 -5.25 -5.91 2.45
CA TYR A 151 -4.69 -7.25 2.65
C TYR A 151 -5.74 -8.32 2.98
N LEU A 152 -6.78 -7.97 3.75
CA LEU A 152 -7.75 -8.93 4.26
C LEU A 152 -8.46 -9.75 3.18
N PRO A 153 -8.92 -9.20 2.03
CA PRO A 153 -9.57 -10.02 1.00
C PRO A 153 -8.70 -11.17 0.51
N SER A 154 -7.41 -10.93 0.31
CA SER A 154 -6.45 -11.94 -0.12
C SER A 154 -6.22 -13.00 0.95
N LEU A 155 -6.08 -12.60 2.22
CA LEU A 155 -5.96 -13.55 3.32
C LEU A 155 -7.23 -14.37 3.53
N LEU A 156 -8.40 -13.77 3.42
CA LEU A 156 -9.68 -14.48 3.48
C LEU A 156 -9.79 -15.53 2.36
N SER A 157 -9.31 -15.21 1.16
CA SER A 157 -9.32 -16.15 0.04
C SER A 157 -8.33 -17.33 0.20
N THR A 158 -7.34 -17.20 1.09
CA THR A 158 -6.40 -18.28 1.40
C THR A 158 -6.95 -19.24 2.46
N CYS A 159 -7.96 -18.84 3.24
CA CYS A 159 -8.57 -19.69 4.25
C CYS A 159 -9.35 -20.85 3.62
N PRO A 160 -9.50 -21.99 4.32
CA PRO A 160 -10.33 -23.11 3.89
C PRO A 160 -11.75 -22.66 3.51
N PRO A 161 -12.29 -23.08 2.36
CA PRO A 161 -13.59 -22.62 1.87
C PRO A 161 -14.75 -22.99 2.81
N GLU A 162 -14.66 -24.10 3.52
CA GLU A 162 -15.65 -24.63 4.46
C GLU A 162 -15.76 -23.84 5.76
N TRP A 163 -14.79 -22.99 6.07
CA TRP A 163 -14.86 -22.16 7.28
C TRP A 163 -15.93 -21.08 7.20
N THR A 164 -16.54 -20.77 8.33
CA THR A 164 -17.46 -19.62 8.44
C THR A 164 -16.73 -18.31 8.18
N ASP A 165 -17.42 -17.30 7.65
CA ASP A 165 -16.85 -15.98 7.40
C ASP A 165 -16.25 -15.36 8.66
N ARG A 166 -16.88 -15.56 9.82
CA ARG A 166 -16.36 -15.11 11.11
C ARG A 166 -14.98 -15.74 11.40
N ARG A 167 -14.85 -17.05 11.25
CA ARG A 167 -13.60 -17.75 11.52
C ARG A 167 -12.51 -17.32 10.55
N LYS A 168 -12.84 -17.22 9.24
CA LYS A 168 -11.91 -16.71 8.23
C LYS A 168 -11.38 -15.34 8.61
N LEU A 169 -12.25 -14.43 9.06
CA LEU A 169 -11.86 -13.10 9.46
C LEU A 169 -10.95 -13.10 10.70
N GLU A 170 -11.31 -13.82 11.76
CA GLU A 170 -10.52 -13.94 12.98
C GLU A 170 -9.09 -14.46 12.68
N VAL A 171 -8.98 -15.51 11.87
CA VAL A 171 -7.68 -16.08 11.49
C VAL A 171 -6.90 -15.19 10.53
N ALA A 172 -7.56 -14.57 9.56
CA ALA A 172 -6.91 -13.63 8.63
C ALA A 172 -6.33 -12.41 9.36
N GLU A 173 -7.04 -11.84 10.32
CA GLU A 173 -6.54 -10.74 11.15
C GLU A 173 -5.37 -11.17 12.04
N MET A 174 -5.42 -12.36 12.62
CA MET A 174 -4.32 -12.92 13.39
C MET A 174 -3.07 -13.10 12.52
N ILE A 175 -3.21 -13.68 11.32
CA ILE A 175 -2.11 -13.86 10.36
C ILE A 175 -1.53 -12.49 10.00
N LEU A 176 -2.36 -11.52 9.63
CA LEU A 176 -1.92 -10.19 9.24
C LEU A 176 -1.13 -9.48 10.35
N ALA A 177 -1.62 -9.57 11.59
CA ALA A 177 -0.95 -8.97 12.74
C ALA A 177 0.39 -9.66 13.05
N ALA A 178 0.43 -11.00 13.01
CA ALA A 178 1.64 -11.76 13.26
C ALA A 178 2.72 -11.51 12.20
N LEU A 179 2.37 -11.56 10.90
CA LEU A 179 3.31 -11.29 9.80
C LEU A 179 3.88 -9.86 9.88
N ARG A 180 3.05 -8.86 10.18
CA ARG A 180 3.52 -7.49 10.40
C ARG A 180 4.48 -7.40 11.58
N GLY A 181 4.18 -8.08 12.68
CA GLY A 181 5.04 -8.13 13.86
C GLY A 181 6.42 -8.71 13.53
N PHE A 182 6.49 -9.84 12.83
CA PHE A 182 7.76 -10.46 12.44
C PHE A 182 8.58 -9.56 11.51
N LEU A 183 7.94 -8.90 10.55
CA LEU A 183 8.63 -7.96 9.64
C LEU A 183 9.20 -6.76 10.39
N ILE A 184 8.42 -6.15 11.28
CA ILE A 184 8.87 -5.03 12.10
C ILE A 184 10.03 -5.46 13.03
N ASP A 185 9.91 -6.62 13.66
CA ASP A 185 10.99 -7.13 14.53
C ASP A 185 12.27 -7.39 13.74
N THR A 186 12.18 -8.03 12.58
CA THR A 186 13.33 -8.24 11.70
C THR A 186 14.02 -6.92 11.33
N LEU A 187 13.25 -5.88 11.02
CA LEU A 187 13.77 -4.56 10.62
C LEU A 187 14.42 -3.81 11.78
N THR A 188 13.84 -3.90 12.98
CA THR A 188 14.25 -3.09 14.13
C THR A 188 15.33 -3.74 14.98
N SER A 189 15.26 -5.06 15.15
CA SER A 189 16.22 -5.82 15.96
C SER A 189 17.32 -6.50 15.15
N GLY A 190 17.09 -6.72 13.84
CA GLY A 190 17.94 -7.56 13.00
C GLY A 190 17.85 -9.06 13.35
N ASN A 191 16.91 -9.46 14.22
CA ASN A 191 16.75 -10.84 14.68
C ASN A 191 15.96 -11.70 13.68
N THR A 192 16.56 -12.02 12.55
CA THR A 192 15.95 -12.86 11.53
C THR A 192 15.63 -14.26 12.04
N THR A 193 16.52 -14.86 12.83
CA THR A 193 16.32 -16.21 13.41
C THR A 193 15.12 -16.25 14.35
N GLY A 194 14.92 -15.21 15.16
CA GLY A 194 13.74 -15.09 16.03
C GLY A 194 12.45 -14.97 15.24
N ALA A 195 12.44 -14.14 14.21
CA ALA A 195 11.30 -13.97 13.32
C ALA A 195 10.94 -15.27 12.58
N GLU A 196 11.93 -16.00 12.05
CA GLU A 196 11.75 -17.32 11.42
C GLU A 196 11.19 -18.35 12.39
N SER A 197 11.71 -18.40 13.61
CA SER A 197 11.22 -19.32 14.65
C SER A 197 9.77 -19.01 15.05
N GLY A 198 9.43 -17.74 15.20
CA GLY A 198 8.08 -17.25 15.47
C GLY A 198 7.12 -17.55 14.32
N PHE A 199 7.57 -17.34 13.09
CA PHE A 199 6.81 -17.64 11.89
C PHE A 199 6.48 -19.15 11.79
N GLU A 200 7.45 -20.03 12.04
CA GLU A 200 7.19 -21.47 12.06
C GLU A 200 6.28 -21.90 13.20
N ALA A 201 6.30 -21.20 14.35
CA ALA A 201 5.34 -21.43 15.42
C ALA A 201 3.92 -21.03 14.99
N LEU A 202 3.77 -19.91 14.28
CA LEU A 202 2.49 -19.50 13.68
C LEU A 202 1.99 -20.56 12.69
N ALA A 203 2.84 -21.03 11.77
CA ALA A 203 2.47 -22.03 10.78
C ALA A 203 1.94 -23.33 11.46
N ARG A 204 2.63 -23.81 12.50
CA ARG A 204 2.14 -24.95 13.30
C ARG A 204 0.83 -24.67 14.04
N ALA A 205 0.56 -23.42 14.41
CA ALA A 205 -0.73 -23.03 15.02
C ALA A 205 -1.84 -23.06 13.97
N LEU A 206 -1.57 -22.63 12.75
CA LEU A 206 -2.53 -22.68 11.64
C LEU A 206 -2.87 -24.12 11.23
N ASP A 207 -1.89 -25.05 11.21
CA ASP A 207 -2.13 -26.47 10.97
C ASP A 207 -3.10 -27.06 12.03
N ARG A 208 -2.90 -26.71 13.32
CA ARG A 208 -3.81 -27.14 14.39
C ARG A 208 -5.20 -26.53 14.26
N GLU A 209 -5.25 -25.25 13.88
CA GLU A 209 -6.51 -24.54 13.68
C GLU A 209 -7.31 -25.15 12.53
N GLU A 210 -6.66 -25.52 11.43
CA GLU A 210 -7.31 -26.17 10.29
C GLU A 210 -7.84 -27.55 10.68
N THR A 211 -7.05 -28.37 11.39
CA THR A 211 -7.42 -29.71 11.85
C THR A 211 -8.58 -29.68 12.87
N ALA A 212 -8.63 -28.71 13.76
CA ALA A 212 -9.67 -28.59 14.77
C ALA A 212 -11.05 -28.18 14.20
N GLY A 213 -11.09 -27.70 12.98
CA GLY A 213 -12.31 -27.26 12.29
C GLY A 213 -12.78 -28.16 11.15
N ALA A 214 -12.09 -29.24 10.91
CA ALA A 214 -12.53 -30.33 10.03
C ALA A 214 -13.37 -31.30 10.84
#